data_b867fd76111d3b13f14bb0e2e7b6aeb7
#
_entry.id   b867fd76111d3b13f14bb0e2e7b6aeb7
#
_cell.length_a   1.000
_cell.length_b   1.000
_cell.length_c   1.000
_cell.angle_alpha   90.00
_cell.angle_beta   90.00
_cell.angle_gamma   90.00
#
_symmetry.space_group_name_H-M   'P 1'
#
loop_
_entity.id
_entity.type
_entity.pdbx_description
1 polymer ?
#
loop_
_entity_poly.entity_id
_entity_poly.type
_entity_poly.pdbx_seq_one_letter_code
_entity_poly.pdbx_strand_id
1 'polypeptide(L)'
;MGGQQSIVLAGLRPDKITAALVCVPAGADSNGDLHGRKAGYPNWPSDNPDVMRTALYFDTVNFASRIKAAVMAGMGFIDTTAPPAGDWTMLNQIPVPKEPLPMIESEHDNMTPDKGRACPARTKEILDLMVKGGEFKPSGIRP
;
A
#
# COMPACT_ATOMS: atom_id res chain seq x y z
N MET A 1 9.04 -4.70 0.94
CA MET A 1 9.39 -4.11 -0.39
C MET A 1 8.40 -4.48 -1.50
N GLY A 2 7.89 -5.71 -1.58
CA GLY A 2 7.01 -6.12 -2.68
C GLY A 2 5.76 -5.26 -2.87
N GLY A 3 5.12 -4.82 -1.79
CA GLY A 3 3.94 -3.94 -1.85
C GLY A 3 4.26 -2.58 -2.47
N GLN A 4 5.37 -1.95 -2.08
CA GLN A 4 5.85 -0.70 -2.69
C GLN A 4 6.05 -0.85 -4.20
N GLN A 5 6.79 -1.87 -4.61
CA GLN A 5 7.08 -2.13 -6.02
C GLN A 5 5.79 -2.36 -6.83
N SER A 6 4.82 -3.06 -6.27
CA SER A 6 3.53 -3.33 -6.92
C SER A 6 2.73 -2.04 -7.15
N ILE A 7 2.67 -1.13 -6.17
CA ILE A 7 2.00 0.17 -6.31
C ILE A 7 2.72 1.05 -7.34
N VAL A 8 4.06 1.14 -7.26
CA VAL A 8 4.85 1.90 -8.24
C VAL A 8 4.63 1.37 -9.65
N LEU A 9 4.69 0.05 -9.83
CA LEU A 9 4.48 -0.58 -11.15
C LEU A 9 3.07 -0.32 -11.67
N ALA A 10 2.04 -0.42 -10.82
CA ALA A 10 0.66 -0.13 -11.22
C ALA A 10 0.47 1.32 -11.68
N GLY A 11 1.19 2.27 -11.07
CA GLY A 11 1.17 3.68 -11.49
C GLY A 11 2.03 3.97 -12.72
N LEU A 12 3.14 3.25 -12.92
CA LEU A 12 4.01 3.41 -14.09
C LEU A 12 3.47 2.71 -15.33
N ARG A 13 2.81 1.58 -15.17
CA ARG A 13 2.31 0.77 -16.28
C ARG A 13 0.81 0.45 -16.11
N PRO A 14 -0.04 1.51 -16.01
CA PRO A 14 -1.47 1.34 -15.80
C PRO A 14 -2.16 0.60 -16.96
N ASP A 15 -1.49 0.47 -18.10
CA ASP A 15 -1.93 -0.28 -19.28
C ASP A 15 -1.67 -1.81 -19.18
N LYS A 16 -0.85 -2.24 -18.23
CA LYS A 16 -0.42 -3.63 -18.10
C LYS A 16 -0.91 -4.33 -16.84
N ILE A 17 -1.37 -3.56 -15.86
CA ILE A 17 -1.75 -4.09 -14.55
C ILE A 17 -3.26 -4.13 -14.44
N THR A 18 -3.81 -5.29 -14.17
CA THR A 18 -5.26 -5.51 -13.98
C THR A 18 -5.67 -5.33 -12.53
N ALA A 19 -4.85 -5.79 -11.60
CA ALA A 19 -5.06 -5.63 -10.16
C ALA A 19 -3.74 -5.46 -9.42
N ALA A 20 -3.74 -4.67 -8.34
CA ALA A 20 -2.63 -4.57 -7.40
C ALA A 20 -3.09 -5.03 -6.02
N LEU A 21 -2.57 -6.17 -5.57
CA LEU A 21 -2.92 -6.80 -4.30
C LEU A 21 -1.70 -6.70 -3.38
N VAL A 22 -1.76 -5.79 -2.41
CA VAL A 22 -0.59 -5.47 -1.58
C VAL A 22 -0.90 -5.63 -0.10
N CYS A 23 0.08 -6.14 0.62
CA CYS A 23 0.04 -6.24 2.08
C CYS A 23 1.16 -5.38 2.66
N VAL A 24 0.82 -4.53 3.61
CA VAL A 24 1.73 -3.62 4.33
C VAL A 24 2.72 -2.91 3.39
N PRO A 25 2.24 -2.13 2.40
CA PRO A 25 3.09 -1.52 1.38
C PRO A 25 3.87 -0.35 1.95
N ALA A 26 5.15 -0.54 2.27
CA ALA A 26 6.02 0.54 2.71
C ALA A 26 6.31 1.57 1.59
N GLY A 27 7.04 2.64 1.91
CA GLY A 27 7.51 3.64 0.94
C GLY A 27 6.47 4.69 0.56
N ALA A 28 5.51 4.95 1.43
CA ALA A 28 4.55 6.02 1.30
C ALA A 28 4.84 7.16 2.29
N ASP A 29 4.44 8.38 1.94
CA ASP A 29 4.55 9.58 2.78
C ASP A 29 5.98 9.84 3.28
N SER A 30 6.94 9.82 2.35
CA SER A 30 8.38 9.98 2.64
C SER A 30 8.70 11.28 3.39
N ASN A 31 7.87 12.30 3.27
CA ASN A 31 7.99 13.58 3.97
C ASN A 31 7.19 13.64 5.28
N GLY A 32 6.67 12.53 5.75
CA GLY A 32 5.82 12.46 6.95
C GLY A 32 6.44 13.13 8.17
N ASP A 33 7.74 12.92 8.42
CA ASP A 33 8.47 13.51 9.55
C ASP A 33 8.43 15.04 9.53
N LEU A 34 8.53 15.67 8.37
CA LEU A 34 8.45 17.13 8.25
C LEU A 34 7.09 17.70 8.64
N HIS A 35 6.09 16.84 8.76
CA HIS A 35 4.71 17.19 9.10
C HIS A 35 4.22 16.52 10.40
N GLY A 36 5.15 16.05 11.24
CA GLY A 36 4.84 15.43 12.52
C GLY A 36 4.19 14.04 12.44
N ARG A 37 4.26 13.38 11.27
CA ARG A 37 3.84 12.01 11.09
C ARG A 37 5.06 11.09 11.10
N LYS A 38 4.87 9.84 11.50
CA LYS A 38 5.94 8.86 11.46
C LYS A 38 6.25 8.48 10.02
N ALA A 39 7.47 8.72 9.55
CA ALA A 39 7.94 8.18 8.28
C ALA A 39 8.12 6.66 8.39
N GLY A 40 7.84 5.96 7.29
CA GLY A 40 8.07 4.54 7.16
C GLY A 40 9.40 4.21 6.48
N TYR A 41 9.66 2.92 6.33
CA TYR A 41 10.77 2.46 5.52
C TYR A 41 10.72 3.09 4.11
N PRO A 42 11.84 3.57 3.55
CA PRO A 42 13.22 3.31 3.97
C PRO A 42 13.83 4.28 4.99
N ASN A 43 13.04 5.08 5.70
CA ASN A 43 13.52 6.01 6.74
C ASN A 43 14.59 6.96 6.20
N TRP A 44 14.22 7.75 5.20
CA TRP A 44 15.11 8.75 4.62
C TRP A 44 15.57 9.76 5.67
N PRO A 45 16.84 10.16 5.68
CA PRO A 45 17.32 11.20 6.61
C PRO A 45 16.63 12.54 6.31
N SER A 46 15.74 12.95 7.21
CA SER A 46 14.89 14.15 7.04
C SER A 46 15.64 15.47 7.24
N ASP A 47 16.86 15.44 7.79
CA ASP A 47 17.75 16.58 7.94
C ASP A 47 18.48 16.98 6.64
N ASN A 48 18.40 16.15 5.60
CA ASN A 48 19.03 16.42 4.32
C ASN A 48 17.98 16.74 3.24
N PRO A 49 17.83 18.03 2.83
CA PRO A 49 16.83 18.45 1.86
C PRO A 49 16.96 17.80 0.48
N ASP A 50 18.17 17.48 0.04
CA ASP A 50 18.39 16.86 -1.27
C ASP A 50 17.98 15.39 -1.27
N VAL A 51 18.23 14.70 -0.15
CA VAL A 51 17.73 13.32 0.05
C VAL A 51 16.21 13.32 0.07
N MET A 52 15.59 14.23 0.83
CA MET A 52 14.12 14.32 0.91
C MET A 52 13.49 14.66 -0.43
N ARG A 53 14.10 15.56 -1.22
CA ARG A 53 13.64 15.84 -2.59
C ARG A 53 13.74 14.61 -3.49
N THR A 54 14.84 13.87 -3.38
CA THR A 54 15.05 12.63 -4.15
C THR A 54 14.09 11.52 -3.72
N ALA A 55 13.79 11.41 -2.42
CA ALA A 55 12.86 10.41 -1.87
C ALA A 55 11.47 10.48 -2.53
N LEU A 56 11.02 11.66 -2.94
CA LEU A 56 9.73 11.84 -3.62
C LEU A 56 9.64 11.09 -4.96
N TYR A 57 10.75 10.81 -5.62
CA TYR A 57 10.77 9.99 -6.84
C TYR A 57 10.53 8.51 -6.58
N PHE A 58 10.59 8.08 -5.32
CA PHE A 58 10.36 6.69 -4.90
C PHE A 58 9.10 6.53 -4.05
N ASP A 59 8.48 7.64 -3.67
CA ASP A 59 7.29 7.66 -2.84
C ASP A 59 6.06 7.13 -3.60
N THR A 60 5.43 6.09 -3.06
CA THR A 60 4.26 5.44 -3.67
C THR A 60 3.08 6.40 -3.84
N VAL A 61 2.95 7.43 -3.00
CA VAL A 61 1.93 8.48 -3.09
C VAL A 61 1.94 9.15 -4.48
N ASN A 62 3.13 9.42 -5.02
CA ASN A 62 3.31 10.09 -6.30
C ASN A 62 2.99 9.21 -7.53
N PHE A 63 2.87 7.91 -7.35
CA PHE A 63 2.48 6.96 -8.40
C PHE A 63 0.99 6.60 -8.33
N ALA A 64 0.43 6.66 -7.12
CA ALA A 64 -0.92 6.18 -6.82
C ALA A 64 -2.01 6.88 -7.66
N SER A 65 -1.87 8.17 -7.95
CA SER A 65 -2.83 8.95 -8.74
C SER A 65 -2.95 8.49 -10.21
N ARG A 66 -2.01 7.69 -10.70
CA ARG A 66 -1.99 7.18 -12.08
C ARG A 66 -2.51 5.75 -12.20
N ILE A 67 -2.82 5.09 -11.09
CA ILE A 67 -3.31 3.71 -11.08
C ILE A 67 -4.69 3.64 -11.72
N LYS A 68 -4.84 2.67 -12.64
CA LYS A 68 -6.11 2.31 -13.28
C LYS A 68 -6.58 0.91 -12.87
N ALA A 69 -5.70 0.14 -12.26
CA ALA A 69 -5.96 -1.20 -11.77
C ALA A 69 -6.85 -1.18 -10.52
N ALA A 70 -7.68 -2.19 -10.31
CA ALA A 70 -8.33 -2.41 -9.03
C ALA A 70 -7.28 -2.68 -7.94
N VAL A 71 -7.42 -2.07 -6.75
CA VAL A 71 -6.43 -2.18 -5.69
C VAL A 71 -7.04 -2.78 -4.43
N MET A 72 -6.34 -3.77 -3.84
CA MET A 72 -6.55 -4.20 -2.46
C MET A 72 -5.27 -3.94 -1.67
N ALA A 73 -5.40 -3.27 -0.51
CA ALA A 73 -4.26 -2.96 0.34
C ALA A 73 -4.55 -3.32 1.81
N GLY A 74 -3.83 -4.33 2.30
CA GLY A 74 -3.79 -4.67 3.72
C GLY A 74 -2.85 -3.72 4.47
N MET A 75 -3.30 -3.16 5.61
CA MET A 75 -2.56 -2.18 6.40
C MET A 75 -2.53 -2.60 7.86
N GLY A 76 -1.33 -2.71 8.42
CA GLY A 76 -1.14 -2.95 9.85
C GLY A 76 -1.26 -1.65 10.65
N PHE A 77 -2.19 -1.58 11.63
CA PHE A 77 -2.41 -0.31 12.35
C PHE A 77 -1.36 -0.01 13.41
N ILE A 78 -0.62 -1.02 13.83
CA ILE A 78 0.55 -0.85 14.71
C ILE A 78 1.89 -1.09 13.96
N ASP A 79 1.84 -1.09 12.62
CA ASP A 79 3.02 -1.22 11.77
C ASP A 79 3.89 0.04 11.88
N THR A 80 5.16 -0.17 12.19
CA THR A 80 6.15 0.90 12.31
C THR A 80 7.08 0.98 11.11
N THR A 81 7.04 -0.02 10.24
CA THR A 81 7.82 -0.08 8.99
C THR A 81 7.04 0.51 7.82
N ALA A 82 5.76 0.18 7.73
CA ALA A 82 4.80 0.80 6.82
C ALA A 82 3.67 1.44 7.65
N PRO A 83 3.88 2.64 8.20
CA PRO A 83 2.90 3.27 9.08
C PRO A 83 1.56 3.48 8.36
N PRO A 84 0.43 3.20 9.02
CA PRO A 84 -0.89 3.27 8.39
C PRO A 84 -1.23 4.66 7.85
N ALA A 85 -0.67 5.73 8.43
CA ALA A 85 -0.84 7.09 7.92
C ALA A 85 -0.30 7.24 6.49
N GLY A 86 0.87 6.64 6.21
CA GLY A 86 1.45 6.60 4.86
C GLY A 86 0.59 5.79 3.89
N ASP A 87 0.14 4.61 4.30
CA ASP A 87 -0.71 3.75 3.49
C ASP A 87 -2.04 4.44 3.14
N TRP A 88 -2.68 5.11 4.09
CA TRP A 88 -3.89 5.90 3.83
C TRP A 88 -3.61 7.09 2.92
N THR A 89 -2.47 7.77 3.07
CA THR A 89 -2.07 8.86 2.17
C THR A 89 -1.96 8.37 0.74
N MET A 90 -1.31 7.24 0.52
CA MET A 90 -1.20 6.59 -0.79
C MET A 90 -2.56 6.16 -1.34
N LEU A 91 -3.37 5.46 -0.54
CA LEU A 91 -4.70 4.99 -0.96
C LEU A 91 -5.61 6.14 -1.36
N ASN A 92 -5.58 7.27 -0.64
CA ASN A 92 -6.40 8.42 -0.95
C ASN A 92 -6.10 9.05 -2.33
N GLN A 93 -4.90 8.83 -2.87
CA GLN A 93 -4.54 9.30 -4.22
C GLN A 93 -5.03 8.38 -5.33
N ILE A 94 -5.42 7.13 -5.03
CA ILE A 94 -5.89 6.18 -6.05
C ILE A 94 -7.29 6.60 -6.53
N PRO A 95 -7.47 6.93 -7.83
CA PRO A 95 -8.74 7.46 -8.34
C PRO A 95 -9.78 6.38 -8.66
N VAL A 96 -9.38 5.12 -8.71
CA VAL A 96 -10.22 3.97 -9.07
C VAL A 96 -10.75 3.24 -7.83
N PRO A 97 -11.71 2.31 -7.97
CA PRO A 97 -12.17 1.49 -6.86
C PRO A 97 -11.04 0.78 -6.15
N LYS A 98 -11.03 0.85 -4.83
CA LYS A 98 -10.01 0.30 -3.95
C LYS A 98 -10.64 -0.34 -2.72
N GLU A 99 -9.99 -1.36 -2.20
CA GLU A 99 -10.40 -2.12 -1.01
C GLU A 99 -9.31 -2.00 0.06
N PRO A 100 -9.42 -1.06 1.01
CA PRO A 100 -8.60 -1.07 2.22
C PRO A 100 -8.98 -2.26 3.09
N LEU A 101 -7.97 -2.98 3.58
CA LEU A 101 -8.11 -4.08 4.54
C LEU A 101 -7.36 -3.74 5.83
N PRO A 102 -8.01 -3.08 6.81
CA PRO A 102 -7.37 -2.72 8.06
C PRO A 102 -7.12 -3.96 8.92
N MET A 103 -5.88 -4.12 9.36
CA MET A 103 -5.43 -5.16 10.28
C MET A 103 -5.04 -4.52 11.60
N ILE A 104 -6.03 -4.33 12.49
CA ILE A 104 -5.94 -3.42 13.66
C ILE A 104 -4.77 -3.78 14.61
N GLU A 105 -4.53 -5.07 14.84
CA GLU A 105 -3.50 -5.54 15.79
C GLU A 105 -2.27 -6.10 15.07
N SER A 106 -2.05 -5.75 13.80
CA SER A 106 -0.92 -6.27 13.03
C SER A 106 0.20 -5.25 12.92
N GLU A 107 1.41 -5.73 13.13
CA GLU A 107 2.68 -5.10 12.76
C GLU A 107 3.07 -5.48 11.32
N HIS A 108 4.29 -5.09 10.92
CA HIS A 108 4.81 -5.43 9.59
C HIS A 108 5.09 -6.93 9.44
N ASP A 109 5.82 -7.50 10.40
CA ASP A 109 6.30 -8.89 10.34
C ASP A 109 5.60 -9.80 11.36
N ASN A 110 5.16 -9.25 12.49
CA ASN A 110 4.46 -9.98 13.55
C ASN A 110 2.95 -9.86 13.37
N MET A 111 2.46 -10.49 12.33
CA MET A 111 1.02 -10.61 12.14
C MET A 111 0.49 -11.63 13.16
N THR A 112 -0.47 -11.22 13.97
CA THR A 112 -1.13 -12.17 14.89
C THR A 112 -1.72 -13.33 14.09
N PRO A 113 -1.72 -14.58 14.62
CA PRO A 113 -2.16 -15.77 13.87
C PRO A 113 -3.54 -15.62 13.22
N ASP A 114 -4.43 -14.85 13.86
CA ASP A 114 -5.81 -14.67 13.37
C ASP A 114 -5.96 -13.50 12.40
N LYS A 115 -5.18 -12.43 12.56
CA LYS A 115 -5.32 -11.18 11.78
C LYS A 115 -4.27 -11.00 10.70
N GLY A 116 -3.07 -11.54 10.88
CA GLY A 116 -2.03 -11.53 9.85
C GLY A 116 -2.34 -12.42 8.64
N ARG A 117 -3.34 -13.28 8.75
CA ARG A 117 -3.83 -14.09 7.63
C ARG A 117 -4.83 -13.35 6.74
N ALA A 118 -5.40 -12.24 7.21
CA ALA A 118 -6.45 -11.54 6.48
C ALA A 118 -5.97 -11.08 5.09
N CYS A 119 -4.82 -10.44 4.99
CA CYS A 119 -4.31 -9.98 3.71
C CYS A 119 -3.90 -11.13 2.76
N PRO A 120 -3.11 -12.14 3.16
CA PRO A 120 -2.86 -13.32 2.33
C PRO A 120 -4.11 -14.09 1.95
N ALA A 121 -5.07 -14.25 2.86
CA ALA A 121 -6.33 -14.94 2.58
C ALA A 121 -7.15 -14.19 1.53
N ARG A 122 -7.28 -12.86 1.69
CA ARG A 122 -7.99 -12.04 0.71
C ARG A 122 -7.28 -12.00 -0.63
N THR A 123 -5.96 -11.93 -0.65
CA THR A 123 -5.15 -12.04 -1.87
C THR A 123 -5.44 -13.35 -2.61
N LYS A 124 -5.44 -14.47 -1.89
CA LYS A 124 -5.74 -15.79 -2.47
C LYS A 124 -7.17 -15.84 -3.03
N GLU A 125 -8.15 -15.35 -2.30
CA GLU A 125 -9.56 -15.31 -2.74
C GLU A 125 -9.70 -14.55 -4.07
N ILE A 126 -9.07 -13.36 -4.17
CA ILE A 126 -9.10 -12.54 -5.38
C ILE A 126 -8.40 -13.25 -6.54
N LEU A 127 -7.23 -13.83 -6.29
CA LEU A 127 -6.50 -14.58 -7.32
C LEU A 127 -7.29 -15.79 -7.82
N ASP A 128 -7.89 -16.57 -6.92
CA ASP A 128 -8.73 -17.72 -7.28
C ASP A 128 -9.95 -17.30 -8.14
N LEU A 129 -10.54 -16.13 -7.83
CA LEU A 129 -11.61 -15.54 -8.63
C LEU A 129 -11.11 -15.19 -10.04
N MET A 130 -10.00 -14.46 -10.14
CA MET A 130 -9.46 -13.99 -11.42
C MET A 130 -8.98 -15.14 -12.32
N VAL A 131 -8.34 -16.17 -11.75
CA VAL A 131 -7.93 -17.37 -12.49
C VAL A 131 -9.12 -18.12 -13.10
N LYS A 132 -10.28 -18.06 -12.46
CA LYS A 132 -11.54 -18.61 -12.99
C LYS A 132 -12.25 -17.69 -13.99
N GLY A 133 -11.62 -16.59 -14.41
CA GLY A 133 -12.17 -15.63 -15.35
C GLY A 133 -13.12 -14.61 -14.71
N GLY A 134 -13.19 -14.54 -13.38
CA GLY A 134 -13.95 -13.50 -12.68
C GLY A 134 -13.19 -12.17 -12.61
N GLU A 135 -13.89 -11.11 -12.30
CA GLU A 135 -13.35 -9.76 -12.16
C GLU A 135 -13.25 -9.37 -10.67
N PHE A 136 -12.11 -8.87 -10.24
CA PHE A 136 -11.99 -8.29 -8.91
C PHE A 136 -12.66 -6.92 -8.86
N LYS A 137 -13.73 -6.83 -8.05
CA LYS A 137 -14.47 -5.59 -7.77
C LYS A 137 -14.23 -5.20 -6.30
N PRO A 138 -13.42 -4.17 -6.04
CA PRO A 138 -13.22 -3.67 -4.69
C PRO A 138 -14.52 -3.24 -4.01
N SER A 139 -14.73 -3.64 -2.77
CA SER A 139 -15.99 -3.40 -2.05
C SER A 139 -15.92 -2.29 -0.99
N GLY A 140 -14.88 -1.45 -1.04
CA GLY A 140 -14.62 -0.45 0.00
C GLY A 140 -13.92 -1.05 1.24
N ILE A 141 -14.07 -0.41 2.40
CA ILE A 141 -13.42 -0.87 3.63
C ILE A 141 -14.00 -2.22 4.05
N ARG A 142 -13.14 -3.21 4.21
CA ARG A 142 -13.47 -4.48 4.85
C ARG A 142 -12.84 -4.50 6.25
N PRO A 143 -13.65 -4.68 7.29
CA PRO A 143 -13.16 -4.84 8.66
C PRO A 143 -12.46 -6.17 8.85
#